data_8ea679887b5df9df7fa96831ccc4779b
#
_entry.id   8ea679887b5df9df7fa96831ccc4779b
#
_cell.length_a   1.000
_cell.length_b   1.000
_cell.length_c   1.000
_cell.angle_alpha   90.00
_cell.angle_beta   90.00
_cell.angle_gamma   90.00
#
_symmetry.space_group_name_H-M   'P 1'
#
loop_
_entity.id
_entity.type
_entity.pdbx_description
1 polymer ?
#
loop_
_entity_poly.entity_id
_entity_poly.type
_entity_poly.pdbx_seq_one_letter_code
_entity_poly.pdbx_strand_id
1 'polypeptide(L)'
;DHEEHDDHDDEQAGHDNHDHGAFDPHAWQSLKQAAVYVENISTALQKAQPGSADAIASRAAAYSADVAALDAALQSEFDAIDEHCRMIITSHDAFQYFGNEYGLTFVAPQGLSTASEASARDVAELIEQVRDGGVGGIFVENITDTRLIDQIASETGLTVGGVLYSGALSEADGPAPTYRAMIAHNADQLLT
;
A
#
# COMPACT_ATOMS: atom_id res chain seq x y z
N ASP A 1 45.02 1.27 54.55
CA ASP A 1 44.34 0.19 53.84
C ASP A 1 42.90 0.52 53.71
N HIS A 2 42.54 1.20 52.57
CA HIS A 2 41.19 1.35 52.10
C HIS A 2 41.25 1.08 50.62
N GLU A 3 40.69 -0.04 50.20
CA GLU A 3 40.41 -0.38 48.84
C GLU A 3 39.07 0.27 48.49
N GLU A 4 39.12 1.26 47.59
CA GLU A 4 37.92 1.83 46.97
C GLU A 4 37.58 0.98 45.75
N HIS A 5 36.41 0.35 45.78
CA HIS A 5 35.79 -0.29 44.62
C HIS A 5 35.08 0.78 43.82
N ASP A 6 35.62 1.08 42.65
CA ASP A 6 34.90 1.83 41.62
C ASP A 6 33.85 0.91 40.94
N ASP A 7 32.58 1.13 41.29
CA ASP A 7 31.45 0.59 40.59
C ASP A 7 31.30 1.34 39.26
N HIS A 8 31.70 0.72 38.16
CA HIS A 8 31.34 1.16 36.83
C HIS A 8 29.88 0.75 36.55
N ASP A 9 28.96 1.69 36.71
CA ASP A 9 27.62 1.62 36.14
C ASP A 9 27.74 1.63 34.61
N ASP A 10 27.64 0.44 34.01
CA ASP A 10 27.37 0.27 32.60
C ASP A 10 25.96 0.82 32.30
N GLU A 11 25.90 2.10 31.93
CA GLU A 11 24.71 2.65 31.27
C GLU A 11 24.51 1.92 29.93
N GLN A 12 23.70 0.87 29.99
CA GLN A 12 23.17 0.20 28.85
C GLN A 12 22.28 1.20 28.10
N ALA A 13 22.86 1.86 27.08
CA ALA A 13 22.13 2.68 26.15
C ALA A 13 21.00 1.81 25.56
N GLY A 14 19.79 2.04 26.05
CA GLY A 14 18.60 1.46 25.48
C GLY A 14 18.56 1.84 24.01
N HIS A 15 18.73 0.88 23.14
CA HIS A 15 18.30 1.01 21.77
C HIS A 15 16.80 1.24 21.82
N ASP A 16 16.40 2.51 21.69
CA ASP A 16 15.03 2.87 21.37
C ASP A 16 14.69 2.16 20.06
N ASN A 17 14.14 0.98 20.22
CA ASN A 17 13.45 0.29 19.15
C ASN A 17 12.23 1.18 18.84
N HIS A 18 12.42 2.16 17.94
CA HIS A 18 11.30 2.89 17.36
C HIS A 18 10.49 1.87 16.58
N ASP A 19 9.57 1.21 17.31
CA ASP A 19 8.45 0.48 16.75
C ASP A 19 7.64 1.50 15.93
N HIS A 20 8.01 1.67 14.67
CA HIS A 20 7.33 2.53 13.71
C HIS A 20 5.98 1.91 13.40
N GLY A 21 5.08 2.10 14.37
CA GLY A 21 3.66 2.12 14.17
C GLY A 21 3.02 0.74 13.99
N ALA A 22 2.33 0.28 15.03
CA ALA A 22 1.37 -0.82 14.98
C ALA A 22 0.26 -0.61 13.93
N PHE A 23 0.30 0.47 13.11
CA PHE A 23 -0.73 0.84 12.16
C PHE A 23 -0.16 1.09 10.78
N ASP A 24 -0.68 0.35 9.80
CA ASP A 24 -0.44 0.61 8.38
C ASP A 24 -1.08 1.96 7.98
N PRO A 25 -0.30 2.94 7.47
CA PRO A 25 -0.83 4.25 7.09
C PRO A 25 -1.61 4.24 5.77
N HIS A 26 -1.54 3.17 4.96
CA HIS A 26 -2.00 3.14 3.56
C HIS A 26 -3.51 2.86 3.41
N ALA A 27 -4.33 3.30 4.38
CA ALA A 27 -5.77 3.02 4.39
C ALA A 27 -6.53 3.58 3.17
N TRP A 28 -5.97 4.54 2.45
CA TRP A 28 -6.56 5.04 1.20
C TRP A 28 -6.56 4.00 0.06
N GLN A 29 -5.83 2.90 0.19
CA GLN A 29 -5.87 1.80 -0.78
C GLN A 29 -7.16 0.96 -0.68
N SER A 30 -7.99 1.16 0.35
CA SER A 30 -9.34 0.59 0.45
C SER A 30 -10.41 1.63 0.09
N LEU A 31 -11.31 1.28 -0.82
CA LEU A 31 -12.46 2.12 -1.18
C LEU A 31 -13.46 2.27 -0.02
N LYS A 32 -13.56 1.29 0.88
CA LYS A 32 -14.38 1.39 2.09
C LYS A 32 -13.79 2.41 3.08
N GLN A 33 -12.47 2.44 3.25
CA GLN A 33 -11.82 3.45 4.10
C GLN A 33 -11.89 4.85 3.44
N ALA A 34 -11.80 4.93 2.13
CA ALA A 34 -11.98 6.18 1.40
C ALA A 34 -13.38 6.78 1.62
N ALA A 35 -14.43 5.96 1.70
CA ALA A 35 -15.77 6.43 2.04
C ALA A 35 -15.81 7.11 3.42
N VAL A 36 -15.09 6.55 4.41
CA VAL A 36 -14.94 7.17 5.75
C VAL A 36 -14.20 8.51 5.64
N TYR A 37 -13.16 8.61 4.82
CA TYR A 37 -12.47 9.89 4.60
C TYR A 37 -13.40 10.93 3.97
N VAL A 38 -14.21 10.55 2.98
CA VAL A 38 -15.19 11.45 2.35
C VAL A 38 -16.21 11.97 3.38
N GLU A 39 -16.72 11.10 4.26
CA GLU A 39 -17.66 11.48 5.31
C GLU A 39 -17.03 12.47 6.30
N ASN A 40 -15.81 12.19 6.78
CA ASN A 40 -15.08 13.05 7.71
C ASN A 40 -14.79 14.43 7.10
N ILE A 41 -14.32 14.46 5.84
CA ILE A 41 -14.04 15.69 5.10
C ILE A 41 -15.33 16.48 4.89
N SER A 42 -16.42 15.81 4.46
CA SER A 42 -17.73 16.43 4.26
C SER A 42 -18.24 17.09 5.54
N THR A 43 -18.19 16.37 6.66
CA THR A 43 -18.61 16.87 7.96
C THR A 43 -17.80 18.11 8.39
N ALA A 44 -16.49 18.04 8.23
CA ALA A 44 -15.61 19.18 8.56
C ALA A 44 -15.89 20.40 7.68
N LEU A 45 -16.10 20.20 6.38
CA LEU A 45 -16.39 21.28 5.44
C LEU A 45 -17.77 21.90 5.69
N GLN A 46 -18.81 21.11 5.99
CA GLN A 46 -20.14 21.62 6.33
C GLN A 46 -20.09 22.49 7.59
N LYS A 47 -19.30 22.05 8.60
CA LYS A 47 -19.09 22.85 9.82
C LYS A 47 -18.34 24.17 9.54
N ALA A 48 -17.35 24.14 8.65
CA ALA A 48 -16.56 25.32 8.29
C ALA A 48 -17.31 26.28 7.37
N GLN A 49 -18.25 25.78 6.55
CA GLN A 49 -19.01 26.55 5.56
C GLN A 49 -20.52 26.25 5.66
N PRO A 50 -21.21 26.69 6.74
CA PRO A 50 -22.63 26.39 6.95
C PRO A 50 -23.56 26.82 5.80
N GLY A 51 -23.24 27.95 5.14
CA GLY A 51 -24.02 28.45 3.99
C GLY A 51 -23.94 27.56 2.73
N SER A 52 -23.01 26.62 2.68
CA SER A 52 -22.82 25.66 1.57
C SER A 52 -23.05 24.22 2.01
N ALA A 53 -23.55 23.98 3.22
CA ALA A 53 -23.62 22.66 3.82
C ALA A 53 -24.37 21.64 2.94
N ASP A 54 -25.53 22.00 2.41
CA ASP A 54 -26.35 21.13 1.55
C ASP A 54 -25.62 20.77 0.24
N ALA A 55 -24.93 21.72 -0.36
CA ALA A 55 -24.17 21.49 -1.59
C ALA A 55 -22.96 20.56 -1.34
N ILE A 56 -22.30 20.74 -0.18
CA ILE A 56 -21.17 19.87 0.24
C ILE A 56 -21.70 18.45 0.49
N ALA A 57 -22.78 18.30 1.25
CA ALA A 57 -23.40 17.02 1.53
C ALA A 57 -23.83 16.28 0.23
N SER A 58 -24.47 17.00 -0.69
CA SER A 58 -24.89 16.43 -1.97
C SER A 58 -23.72 15.94 -2.82
N ARG A 59 -22.62 16.68 -2.89
CA ARG A 59 -21.42 16.29 -3.63
C ARG A 59 -20.72 15.10 -2.98
N ALA A 60 -20.63 15.09 -1.65
CA ALA A 60 -20.05 13.97 -0.91
C ALA A 60 -20.87 12.68 -1.13
N ALA A 61 -22.21 12.76 -1.08
CA ALA A 61 -23.08 11.64 -1.33
C ALA A 61 -22.92 11.10 -2.76
N ALA A 62 -22.85 11.97 -3.76
CA ALA A 62 -22.62 11.55 -5.15
C ALA A 62 -21.26 10.87 -5.33
N TYR A 63 -20.20 11.44 -4.75
CA TYR A 63 -18.86 10.86 -4.80
C TYR A 63 -18.77 9.50 -4.09
N SER A 64 -19.40 9.38 -2.91
CA SER A 64 -19.47 8.10 -2.18
C SER A 64 -20.23 7.03 -2.96
N ALA A 65 -21.28 7.40 -3.68
CA ALA A 65 -22.00 6.47 -4.57
C ALA A 65 -21.08 5.97 -5.72
N ASP A 66 -20.30 6.87 -6.32
CA ASP A 66 -19.32 6.50 -7.35
C ASP A 66 -18.23 5.57 -6.81
N VAL A 67 -17.72 5.83 -5.58
CA VAL A 67 -16.72 4.99 -4.90
C VAL A 67 -17.31 3.60 -4.63
N ALA A 68 -18.53 3.53 -4.13
CA ALA A 68 -19.21 2.26 -3.86
C ALA A 68 -19.50 1.45 -5.13
N ALA A 69 -19.82 2.12 -6.22
CA ALA A 69 -20.02 1.46 -7.53
C ALA A 69 -18.70 0.86 -8.06
N LEU A 70 -17.59 1.57 -7.92
CA LEU A 70 -16.27 1.06 -8.27
C LEU A 70 -15.90 -0.14 -7.40
N ASP A 71 -16.09 -0.04 -6.08
CA ASP A 71 -15.83 -1.14 -5.14
C ASP A 71 -16.58 -2.43 -5.51
N ALA A 72 -17.87 -2.31 -5.80
CA ALA A 72 -18.70 -3.46 -6.20
C ALA A 72 -18.25 -4.09 -7.54
N ALA A 73 -17.81 -3.27 -8.50
CA ALA A 73 -17.26 -3.76 -9.76
C ALA A 73 -15.97 -4.53 -9.54
N LEU A 74 -15.02 -3.96 -8.79
CA LEU A 74 -13.73 -4.58 -8.49
C LEU A 74 -13.89 -5.86 -7.68
N GLN A 75 -14.81 -5.90 -6.70
CA GLN A 75 -15.11 -7.13 -5.95
C GLN A 75 -15.49 -8.28 -6.90
N SER A 76 -16.36 -8.01 -7.88
CA SER A 76 -16.79 -9.03 -8.86
C SER A 76 -15.65 -9.50 -9.76
N GLU A 77 -14.73 -8.59 -10.14
CA GLU A 77 -13.59 -8.91 -11.01
C GLU A 77 -12.53 -9.73 -10.26
N PHE A 78 -12.19 -9.33 -9.03
CA PHE A 78 -11.20 -10.04 -8.21
C PHE A 78 -11.72 -11.38 -7.67
N ASP A 79 -13.04 -11.53 -7.46
CA ASP A 79 -13.64 -12.82 -7.09
C ASP A 79 -13.43 -13.89 -8.18
N ALA A 80 -13.26 -13.48 -9.44
CA ALA A 80 -13.04 -14.36 -10.57
C ALA A 80 -11.58 -14.82 -10.76
N ILE A 81 -10.62 -14.21 -10.03
CA ILE A 81 -9.20 -14.59 -10.11
C ILE A 81 -8.96 -15.96 -9.48
N ASP A 82 -8.15 -16.79 -10.15
CA ASP A 82 -7.69 -18.08 -9.63
C ASP A 82 -6.91 -17.90 -8.32
N GLU A 83 -7.14 -18.80 -7.36
CA GLU A 83 -6.48 -18.78 -6.05
C GLU A 83 -4.94 -18.78 -6.16
N HIS A 84 -4.39 -19.44 -7.19
CA HIS A 84 -2.95 -19.50 -7.43
C HIS A 84 -2.35 -18.18 -7.98
N CYS A 85 -3.17 -17.23 -8.41
CA CYS A 85 -2.73 -15.93 -8.93
C CYS A 85 -2.90 -14.79 -7.92
N ARG A 86 -3.22 -15.09 -6.66
CA ARG A 86 -3.57 -14.06 -5.66
C ARG A 86 -2.39 -13.48 -4.89
N MET A 87 -1.18 -14.04 -5.03
CA MET A 87 0.03 -13.49 -4.41
C MET A 87 0.70 -12.50 -5.36
N ILE A 88 0.89 -11.28 -4.90
CA ILE A 88 1.43 -10.16 -5.68
C ILE A 88 2.68 -9.62 -4.98
N ILE A 89 3.72 -9.32 -5.75
CA ILE A 89 4.94 -8.69 -5.25
C ILE A 89 4.95 -7.22 -5.66
N THR A 90 5.22 -6.35 -4.68
CA THR A 90 5.39 -4.90 -4.87
C THR A 90 6.70 -4.42 -4.24
N SER A 91 7.09 -3.18 -4.47
CA SER A 91 8.35 -2.63 -3.96
C SER A 91 8.34 -2.44 -2.45
N HIS A 92 7.26 -1.89 -1.89
CA HIS A 92 7.06 -1.72 -0.44
C HIS A 92 5.65 -2.15 -0.02
N ASP A 93 5.43 -2.28 1.27
CA ASP A 93 4.20 -2.81 1.85
C ASP A 93 3.10 -1.73 1.96
N ALA A 94 2.51 -1.36 0.81
CA ALA A 94 1.50 -0.31 0.71
C ALA A 94 0.09 -0.81 0.39
N PHE A 95 -0.08 -2.09 0.07
CA PHE A 95 -1.33 -2.59 -0.52
C PHE A 95 -2.10 -3.57 0.37
N GLN A 96 -1.78 -3.67 1.67
CA GLN A 96 -2.46 -4.61 2.58
C GLN A 96 -3.97 -4.31 2.70
N TYR A 97 -4.36 -3.02 2.73
CA TYR A 97 -5.77 -2.64 2.74
C TYR A 97 -6.49 -3.07 1.45
N PHE A 98 -5.86 -2.92 0.29
CA PHE A 98 -6.38 -3.37 -1.00
C PHE A 98 -6.46 -4.91 -1.04
N GLY A 99 -5.41 -5.58 -0.59
CA GLY A 99 -5.36 -7.05 -0.53
C GLY A 99 -6.45 -7.64 0.35
N ASN A 100 -6.64 -7.09 1.55
CA ASN A 100 -7.69 -7.50 2.48
C ASN A 100 -9.11 -7.28 1.89
N GLU A 101 -9.29 -6.23 1.06
CA GLU A 101 -10.57 -5.92 0.45
C GLU A 101 -10.94 -6.92 -0.65
N TYR A 102 -9.97 -7.30 -1.50
CA TYR A 102 -10.20 -8.07 -2.72
C TYR A 102 -9.61 -9.49 -2.69
N GLY A 103 -9.14 -9.95 -1.53
CA GLY A 103 -8.63 -11.31 -1.35
C GLY A 103 -7.28 -11.55 -2.03
N LEU A 104 -6.43 -10.53 -2.15
CA LEU A 104 -5.06 -10.64 -2.62
C LEU A 104 -4.07 -10.62 -1.46
N THR A 105 -2.94 -11.28 -1.63
CA THR A 105 -1.82 -11.26 -0.68
C THR A 105 -0.67 -10.47 -1.29
N PHE A 106 -0.35 -9.33 -0.71
CA PHE A 106 0.79 -8.52 -1.11
C PHE A 106 2.01 -8.86 -0.27
N VAL A 107 3.14 -9.04 -0.93
CA VAL A 107 4.45 -9.30 -0.31
C VAL A 107 5.43 -8.27 -0.87
N ALA A 108 6.20 -7.65 0.01
CA ALA A 108 7.15 -6.62 -0.38
C ALA A 108 8.48 -6.78 0.37
N PRO A 109 9.63 -6.56 -0.30
CA PRO A 109 10.93 -6.60 0.35
C PRO A 109 11.17 -5.39 1.27
N GLN A 110 10.49 -4.27 1.06
CA GLN A 110 10.49 -3.11 1.96
C GLN A 110 9.22 -3.10 2.80
N GLY A 111 9.35 -2.69 4.08
CA GLY A 111 8.20 -2.55 4.97
C GLY A 111 7.29 -1.36 4.62
N LEU A 112 6.52 -0.91 5.61
CA LEU A 112 5.53 0.18 5.45
C LEU A 112 6.12 1.54 5.06
N SER A 113 7.43 1.72 5.17
CA SER A 113 8.12 2.97 4.86
C SER A 113 9.19 2.75 3.79
N THR A 114 9.19 3.61 2.78
CA THR A 114 10.23 3.66 1.74
C THR A 114 11.52 4.34 2.22
N ALA A 115 11.57 4.85 3.45
CA ALA A 115 12.76 5.49 4.03
C ALA A 115 13.86 4.49 4.41
N SER A 116 13.53 3.20 4.53
CA SER A 116 14.48 2.12 4.82
C SER A 116 14.67 1.25 3.59
N GLU A 117 15.92 0.91 3.27
CA GLU A 117 16.20 -0.05 2.20
C GLU A 117 15.85 -1.48 2.66
N ALA A 118 15.44 -2.32 1.70
CA ALA A 118 15.25 -3.75 1.96
C ALA A 118 16.56 -4.40 2.37
N SER A 119 16.54 -5.29 3.36
CA SER A 119 17.72 -6.05 3.71
C SER A 119 18.01 -7.14 2.64
N ALA A 120 19.28 -7.46 2.46
CA ALA A 120 19.66 -8.54 1.53
C ALA A 120 19.05 -9.90 1.91
N ARG A 121 18.76 -10.09 3.20
CA ARG A 121 18.08 -11.28 3.71
C ARG A 121 16.62 -11.32 3.25
N ASP A 122 15.88 -10.23 3.42
CA ASP A 122 14.46 -10.17 3.06
C ASP A 122 14.28 -10.37 1.56
N VAL A 123 15.18 -9.82 0.75
CA VAL A 123 15.23 -10.02 -0.71
C VAL A 123 15.48 -11.49 -1.06
N ALA A 124 16.42 -12.15 -0.39
CA ALA A 124 16.72 -13.56 -0.63
C ALA A 124 15.55 -14.47 -0.24
N GLU A 125 14.94 -14.22 0.91
CA GLU A 125 13.75 -14.98 1.38
C GLU A 125 12.58 -14.81 0.39
N LEU A 126 12.36 -13.59 -0.13
CA LEU A 126 11.33 -13.34 -1.14
C LEU A 126 11.62 -14.09 -2.46
N ILE A 127 12.87 -14.09 -2.94
CA ILE A 127 13.26 -14.84 -4.14
C ILE A 127 13.02 -16.34 -3.96
N GLU A 128 13.33 -16.91 -2.79
CA GLU A 128 13.03 -18.31 -2.49
C GLU A 128 11.52 -18.58 -2.50
N GLN A 129 10.73 -17.71 -1.87
CA GLN A 129 9.26 -17.81 -1.87
C GLN A 129 8.69 -17.77 -3.29
N VAL A 130 9.20 -16.91 -4.17
CA VAL A 130 8.81 -16.86 -5.58
C VAL A 130 9.12 -18.17 -6.30
N ARG A 131 10.29 -18.76 -6.05
CA ARG A 131 10.71 -20.03 -6.67
C ARG A 131 9.88 -21.23 -6.22
N ASP A 132 9.34 -21.17 -5.00
CA ASP A 132 8.43 -22.20 -4.49
C ASP A 132 7.05 -22.15 -5.18
N GLY A 133 6.75 -21.06 -5.89
CA GLY A 133 5.56 -20.91 -6.75
C GLY A 133 4.41 -20.16 -6.07
N GLY A 134 3.36 -19.94 -6.84
CA GLY A 134 2.13 -19.30 -6.35
C GLY A 134 2.11 -17.79 -6.46
N VAL A 135 3.07 -17.17 -7.16
CA VAL A 135 3.08 -15.73 -7.43
C VAL A 135 2.30 -15.43 -8.70
N GLY A 136 1.25 -14.59 -8.58
CA GLY A 136 0.43 -14.12 -9.69
C GLY A 136 1.10 -13.02 -10.51
N GLY A 137 1.91 -12.17 -9.87
CA GLY A 137 2.59 -11.09 -10.58
C GLY A 137 3.59 -10.33 -9.72
N ILE A 138 4.45 -9.57 -10.39
CA ILE A 138 5.40 -8.63 -9.78
C ILE A 138 5.25 -7.25 -10.41
N PHE A 139 5.16 -6.21 -9.59
CA PHE A 139 4.84 -4.86 -10.02
C PHE A 139 5.80 -3.84 -9.42
N VAL A 140 6.10 -2.80 -10.16
CA VAL A 140 6.82 -1.61 -9.66
C VAL A 140 5.81 -0.57 -9.16
N GLU A 141 6.29 0.35 -8.32
CA GLU A 141 5.47 1.45 -7.83
C GLU A 141 5.97 2.79 -8.36
N ASN A 142 5.03 3.71 -8.60
CA ASN A 142 5.32 5.02 -9.20
C ASN A 142 6.22 5.93 -8.35
N ILE A 143 6.40 5.62 -7.06
CA ILE A 143 7.18 6.43 -6.11
C ILE A 143 8.47 5.77 -5.65
N THR A 144 8.76 4.55 -6.09
CA THR A 144 9.93 3.77 -5.67
C THR A 144 10.95 3.60 -6.79
N ASP A 145 12.20 3.30 -6.41
CA ASP A 145 13.24 2.89 -7.35
C ASP A 145 12.94 1.45 -7.83
N THR A 146 12.93 1.26 -9.14
CA THR A 146 12.56 -0.03 -9.75
C THR A 146 13.65 -1.09 -9.66
N ARG A 147 14.91 -0.72 -9.40
CA ARG A 147 16.09 -1.61 -9.47
C ARG A 147 15.92 -2.89 -8.65
N LEU A 148 15.31 -2.80 -7.46
CA LEU A 148 15.11 -3.96 -6.60
C LEU A 148 14.10 -4.94 -7.21
N ILE A 149 13.00 -4.45 -7.72
CA ILE A 149 11.97 -5.26 -8.41
C ILE A 149 12.53 -5.86 -9.70
N ASP A 150 13.30 -5.08 -10.47
CA ASP A 150 13.97 -5.55 -11.69
C ASP A 150 14.97 -6.67 -11.38
N GLN A 151 15.71 -6.57 -10.26
CA GLN A 151 16.60 -7.64 -9.80
C GLN A 151 15.81 -8.91 -9.44
N ILE A 152 14.76 -8.80 -8.61
CA ILE A 152 13.94 -9.95 -8.23
C ILE A 152 13.33 -10.62 -9.46
N ALA A 153 12.78 -9.83 -10.39
CA ALA A 153 12.25 -10.33 -11.66
C ALA A 153 13.31 -11.09 -12.47
N SER A 154 14.51 -10.54 -12.58
CA SER A 154 15.64 -11.17 -13.31
C SER A 154 16.08 -12.50 -12.67
N GLU A 155 16.13 -12.57 -11.33
CA GLU A 155 16.57 -13.78 -10.62
C GLU A 155 15.51 -14.89 -10.56
N THR A 156 14.24 -14.52 -10.69
CA THR A 156 13.09 -15.45 -10.63
C THR A 156 12.55 -15.83 -12.01
N GLY A 157 12.88 -15.06 -13.04
CA GLY A 157 12.34 -15.24 -14.39
C GLY A 157 10.93 -14.67 -14.56
N LEU A 158 10.42 -13.94 -13.59
CA LEU A 158 9.13 -13.23 -13.69
C LEU A 158 9.25 -12.02 -14.60
N THR A 159 8.14 -11.65 -15.23
CA THR A 159 8.03 -10.40 -15.99
C THR A 159 7.31 -9.37 -15.13
N VAL A 160 7.84 -8.13 -15.08
CA VAL A 160 7.17 -7.02 -14.40
C VAL A 160 5.86 -6.71 -15.12
N GLY A 161 4.74 -6.80 -14.40
CA GLY A 161 3.39 -6.65 -14.96
C GLY A 161 3.04 -5.21 -15.31
N GLY A 162 3.50 -4.26 -14.50
CA GLY A 162 3.21 -2.85 -14.74
C GLY A 162 3.56 -1.95 -13.57
N VAL A 163 3.02 -0.72 -13.58
CA VAL A 163 3.26 0.30 -12.55
C VAL A 163 2.00 0.50 -11.73
N LEU A 164 2.08 0.29 -10.42
CA LEU A 164 1.03 0.61 -9.47
C LEU A 164 1.25 1.99 -8.84
N TYR A 165 0.19 2.70 -8.58
CA TYR A 165 0.19 4.00 -7.91
C TYR A 165 -0.11 3.79 -6.42
N SER A 166 0.90 3.91 -5.57
CA SER A 166 0.77 3.69 -4.14
C SER A 166 0.62 4.97 -3.31
N GLY A 167 1.46 5.99 -3.55
CA GLY A 167 1.52 7.18 -2.70
C GLY A 167 1.37 8.51 -3.44
N ALA A 168 1.23 8.51 -4.77
CA ALA A 168 1.03 9.72 -5.58
C ALA A 168 0.12 9.44 -6.76
N LEU A 169 -0.59 10.45 -7.24
CA LEU A 169 -1.35 10.41 -8.48
C LEU A 169 -0.43 10.64 -9.70
N SER A 170 -0.91 10.33 -10.89
CA SER A 170 -0.24 10.72 -12.13
C SER A 170 -0.44 12.20 -12.43
N GLU A 171 0.30 12.69 -13.43
CA GLU A 171 -0.02 13.97 -14.07
C GLU A 171 -1.44 13.95 -14.65
N ALA A 172 -1.97 15.12 -15.00
CA ALA A 172 -3.37 15.28 -15.44
C ALA A 172 -3.71 14.50 -16.72
N ASP A 173 -2.74 14.25 -17.57
CA ASP A 173 -2.83 13.48 -18.82
C ASP A 173 -2.37 12.02 -18.67
N GLY A 174 -1.98 11.61 -17.48
CA GLY A 174 -1.56 10.25 -17.16
C GLY A 174 -2.74 9.32 -16.81
N PRO A 175 -2.44 8.05 -16.47
CA PRO A 175 -3.48 7.03 -16.28
C PRO A 175 -4.22 7.15 -14.93
N ALA A 176 -3.65 7.81 -13.94
CA ALA A 176 -4.15 7.87 -12.56
C ALA A 176 -4.25 9.31 -12.01
N PRO A 177 -4.91 10.27 -12.71
CA PRO A 177 -4.93 11.69 -12.32
C PRO A 177 -5.86 12.00 -11.16
N THR A 178 -6.70 11.08 -10.74
CA THR A 178 -7.62 11.22 -9.61
C THR A 178 -7.59 9.95 -8.76
N TYR A 179 -8.06 10.05 -7.52
CA TYR A 179 -8.12 8.90 -6.62
C TYR A 179 -8.86 7.69 -7.24
N ARG A 180 -10.05 7.90 -7.82
CA ARG A 180 -10.81 6.81 -8.45
C ARG A 180 -10.09 6.24 -9.67
N ALA A 181 -9.48 7.10 -10.48
CA ALA A 181 -8.69 6.65 -11.62
C ALA A 181 -7.44 5.86 -11.18
N MET A 182 -6.82 6.25 -10.06
CA MET A 182 -5.69 5.53 -9.47
C MET A 182 -6.09 4.11 -9.05
N ILE A 183 -7.18 3.97 -8.31
CA ILE A 183 -7.66 2.64 -7.89
C ILE A 183 -8.07 1.78 -9.09
N ALA A 184 -8.79 2.35 -10.06
CA ALA A 184 -9.17 1.63 -11.28
C ALA A 184 -7.94 1.18 -12.09
N HIS A 185 -6.95 2.08 -12.27
CA HIS A 185 -5.70 1.74 -12.96
C HIS A 185 -4.93 0.62 -12.24
N ASN A 186 -4.80 0.71 -10.91
CA ASN A 186 -4.12 -0.35 -10.14
C ASN A 186 -4.84 -1.69 -10.31
N ALA A 187 -6.16 -1.69 -10.25
CA ALA A 187 -6.96 -2.89 -10.47
C ALA A 187 -6.75 -3.46 -11.89
N ASP A 188 -6.82 -2.62 -12.93
CA ASP A 188 -6.58 -3.03 -14.32
C ASP A 188 -5.19 -3.67 -14.50
N GLN A 189 -4.15 -3.13 -13.84
CA GLN A 189 -2.81 -3.71 -13.90
C GLN A 189 -2.74 -5.07 -13.21
N LEU A 190 -3.44 -5.26 -12.09
CA LEU A 190 -3.45 -6.51 -11.31
C LEU A 190 -4.29 -7.61 -11.97
N LEU A 191 -5.24 -7.25 -12.83
CA LEU A 191 -6.15 -8.17 -13.54
C LEU A 191 -5.58 -8.65 -14.90
N THR A 192 -4.43 -8.10 -15.35
CA THR A 192 -3.81 -8.44 -16.64
C THR A 192 -2.79 -9.56 -16.51
#